data_0839166a5d0adc7167463ad1fbbaf308
#
_entry.id   0839166a5d0adc7167463ad1fbbaf308
#
_cell.length_a   1.000
_cell.length_b   1.000
_cell.length_c   1.000
_cell.angle_alpha   90.00
_cell.angle_beta   90.00
_cell.angle_gamma   90.00
#
_symmetry.space_group_name_H-M   'P 1'
#
loop_
_entity.id
_entity.type
_entity.pdbx_description
1 polymer ?
#
loop_
_entity_poly.entity_id
_entity_poly.type
_entity_poly.pdbx_seq_one_letter_code
_entity_poly.pdbx_strand_id
1 'polypeptide(L)'
;CNLIAGDAVEWVHESAEKASYDVIVDDLYAEEDGIPVRCVPMNTEWCEALAGLLKPGGMMIYNIIEPRKIKHLPIFKSSKLKKRFTETVMYRIDGYENRVIAFSEMPFDFKCLGTQLKRIKKKYPSCSGVEKRYVKSRNFKP
;
A
#
# COMPACT_ATOMS: atom_id res chain seq x y z
N CYS A 1 11.27 14.17 7.69
CA CYS A 1 10.31 13.95 6.62
C CYS A 1 10.42 15.11 5.63
N ASN A 2 10.64 14.80 4.37
CA ASN A 2 10.64 15.80 3.30
C ASN A 2 9.22 15.86 2.71
N LEU A 3 8.62 17.04 2.70
CA LEU A 3 7.34 17.29 2.08
C LEU A 3 7.59 17.91 0.70
N ILE A 4 7.03 17.30 -0.34
CA ILE A 4 7.09 17.80 -1.72
C ILE A 4 5.66 18.10 -2.14
N ALA A 5 5.40 19.35 -2.52
CA ALA A 5 4.14 19.77 -3.10
C ALA A 5 4.27 19.75 -4.63
N GLY A 6 3.39 19.01 -5.32
CA GLY A 6 3.43 18.88 -6.77
C GLY A 6 2.48 17.81 -7.29
N ASP A 7 2.47 17.63 -8.61
CA ASP A 7 1.76 16.53 -9.25
C ASP A 7 2.48 15.20 -9.00
N ALA A 8 1.77 14.21 -8.45
CA ALA A 8 2.36 12.93 -8.10
C ALA A 8 2.75 12.11 -9.34
N VAL A 9 2.03 12.26 -10.46
CA VAL A 9 2.33 11.54 -11.72
C VAL A 9 3.60 12.08 -12.33
N GLU A 10 3.70 13.40 -12.46
CA GLU A 10 4.91 14.07 -12.95
C GLU A 10 6.12 13.69 -12.08
N TRP A 11 5.97 13.77 -10.75
CA TRP A 11 7.05 13.43 -9.85
C TRP A 11 7.53 11.99 -9.99
N VAL A 12 6.62 11.01 -10.08
CA VAL A 12 6.95 9.59 -10.25
C VAL A 12 7.70 9.31 -11.55
N HIS A 13 7.33 10.00 -12.63
CA HIS A 13 7.93 9.76 -13.95
C HIS A 13 9.22 10.53 -14.19
N GLU A 14 9.35 11.72 -13.63
CA GLU A 14 10.44 12.66 -13.99
C GLU A 14 11.45 12.86 -12.88
N SER A 15 11.02 12.83 -11.61
CA SER A 15 11.86 13.26 -10.49
C SER A 15 12.21 12.16 -9.52
N ALA A 16 11.38 11.11 -9.41
CA ALA A 16 11.57 10.06 -8.42
C ALA A 16 12.75 9.15 -8.80
N GLU A 17 13.63 8.92 -7.84
CA GLU A 17 14.80 8.06 -8.02
C GLU A 17 14.39 6.58 -8.04
N LYS A 18 14.78 5.85 -9.10
CA LYS A 18 14.50 4.42 -9.25
C LYS A 18 15.24 3.60 -8.19
N ALA A 19 14.58 2.52 -7.74
CA ALA A 19 15.13 1.58 -6.77
C ALA A 19 15.66 2.22 -5.48
N SER A 20 15.02 3.31 -5.00
CA SER A 20 15.48 4.07 -3.83
C SER A 20 14.54 4.01 -2.62
N TYR A 21 13.32 3.50 -2.79
CA TYR A 21 12.31 3.47 -1.72
C TYR A 21 12.14 2.06 -1.14
N ASP A 22 12.10 1.99 0.19
CA ASP A 22 11.83 0.73 0.91
C ASP A 22 10.32 0.43 0.96
N VAL A 23 9.51 1.48 1.04
CA VAL A 23 8.04 1.41 1.07
C VAL A 23 7.46 2.54 0.25
N ILE A 24 6.46 2.23 -0.57
CA ILE A 24 5.64 3.23 -1.26
C ILE A 24 4.20 3.03 -0.78
N VAL A 25 3.56 4.12 -0.34
CA VAL A 25 2.14 4.15 0.00
C VAL A 25 1.43 5.01 -1.03
N ASP A 26 0.51 4.39 -1.75
CA ASP A 26 -0.35 5.07 -2.73
C ASP A 26 -1.73 5.30 -2.10
N ASP A 27 -2.01 6.57 -1.80
CA ASP A 27 -3.27 7.06 -1.22
C ASP A 27 -3.73 8.33 -1.95
N LEU A 28 -3.77 8.27 -3.29
CA LEU A 28 -4.04 9.41 -4.16
C LEU A 28 -5.55 9.56 -4.40
N TYR A 29 -6.19 10.26 -3.50
CA TYR A 29 -7.62 10.58 -3.55
C TYR A 29 -7.84 12.08 -3.43
N ALA A 30 -8.87 12.57 -4.12
CA ALA A 30 -9.47 13.89 -3.92
C ALA A 30 -10.89 13.72 -3.39
N GLU A 31 -11.51 14.82 -3.04
CA GLU A 31 -12.92 14.87 -2.67
C GLU A 31 -13.70 15.53 -3.81
N GLU A 32 -14.73 14.86 -4.29
CA GLU A 32 -15.73 15.38 -5.23
C GLU A 32 -17.10 15.23 -4.60
N ASP A 33 -17.75 16.34 -4.32
CA ASP A 33 -19.10 16.39 -3.67
C ASP A 33 -19.17 15.58 -2.35
N GLY A 34 -18.13 15.65 -1.52
CA GLY A 34 -18.06 14.93 -0.25
C GLY A 34 -17.69 13.44 -0.39
N ILE A 35 -17.41 12.98 -1.61
CA ILE A 35 -17.08 11.59 -1.90
C ILE A 35 -15.59 11.48 -2.28
N PRO A 36 -14.82 10.56 -1.66
CA PRO A 36 -13.44 10.35 -2.04
C PRO A 36 -13.37 9.69 -3.43
N VAL A 37 -12.68 10.35 -4.36
CA VAL A 37 -12.46 9.87 -5.72
C VAL A 37 -10.98 9.69 -5.98
N ARG A 38 -10.62 8.58 -6.62
CA ARG A 38 -9.22 8.32 -6.94
C ARG A 38 -8.74 9.22 -8.08
N CYS A 39 -7.69 10.00 -7.83
CA CYS A 39 -7.14 10.96 -8.79
C CYS A 39 -6.31 10.29 -9.89
N VAL A 40 -5.55 9.25 -9.56
CA VAL A 40 -4.67 8.54 -10.49
C VAL A 40 -5.19 7.13 -10.73
N PRO A 41 -5.54 6.75 -11.97
CA PRO A 41 -6.01 5.40 -12.27
C PRO A 41 -4.97 4.34 -11.87
N MET A 42 -5.42 3.30 -11.15
CA MET A 42 -4.58 2.17 -10.79
C MET A 42 -4.50 1.18 -11.98
N ASN A 43 -3.84 1.61 -13.05
CA ASN A 43 -3.58 0.81 -14.24
C ASN A 43 -2.21 0.11 -14.16
N THR A 44 -1.89 -0.72 -15.17
CA THR A 44 -0.62 -1.46 -15.20
C THR A 44 0.59 -0.54 -15.25
N GLU A 45 0.51 0.52 -16.04
CA GLU A 45 1.59 1.50 -16.21
C GLU A 45 1.95 2.17 -14.88
N TRP A 46 0.94 2.67 -14.15
CA TRP A 46 1.13 3.28 -12.84
C TRP A 46 1.72 2.31 -11.82
N CYS A 47 1.16 1.09 -11.74
CA CYS A 47 1.68 0.06 -10.83
C CYS A 47 3.11 -0.34 -11.15
N GLU A 48 3.50 -0.41 -12.43
CA GLU A 48 4.86 -0.73 -12.85
C GLU A 48 5.83 0.44 -12.63
N ALA A 49 5.36 1.69 -12.80
CA ALA A 49 6.15 2.88 -12.48
C ALA A 49 6.49 2.90 -10.98
N LEU A 50 5.50 2.78 -10.11
CA LEU A 50 5.73 2.71 -8.65
C LEU A 50 6.62 1.53 -8.27
N ALA A 51 6.38 0.35 -8.86
CA ALA A 51 7.23 -0.80 -8.61
C ALA A 51 8.69 -0.52 -8.99
N GLY A 52 8.94 0.22 -10.08
CA GLY A 52 10.29 0.61 -10.51
C GLY A 52 11.04 1.50 -9.52
N LEU A 53 10.34 2.21 -8.66
CA LEU A 53 10.93 3.06 -7.63
C LEU A 53 11.32 2.27 -6.37
N LEU A 54 10.74 1.10 -6.13
CA LEU A 54 11.05 0.27 -4.97
C LEU A 54 12.40 -0.41 -5.10
N LYS A 55 13.17 -0.41 -4.02
CA LYS A 55 14.34 -1.27 -3.85
C LYS A 55 13.96 -2.76 -3.99
N PRO A 56 14.93 -3.64 -4.26
CA PRO A 56 14.73 -5.08 -4.08
C PRO A 56 14.23 -5.37 -2.65
N GLY A 57 13.19 -6.19 -2.51
CA GLY A 57 12.56 -6.48 -1.22
C GLY A 57 11.63 -5.38 -0.70
N GLY A 58 11.45 -4.29 -1.44
CA GLY A 58 10.56 -3.20 -1.06
C GLY A 58 9.08 -3.57 -1.09
N MET A 59 8.26 -2.74 -0.43
CA MET A 59 6.83 -2.98 -0.26
C MET A 59 6.00 -1.87 -0.90
N MET A 60 4.93 -2.26 -1.59
CA MET A 60 3.93 -1.35 -2.14
C MET A 60 2.61 -1.49 -1.39
N ILE A 61 2.05 -0.38 -0.95
CA ILE A 61 0.82 -0.34 -0.16
C ILE A 61 -0.20 0.55 -0.87
N TYR A 62 -1.43 0.05 -1.00
CA TYR A 62 -2.55 0.79 -1.58
C TYR A 62 -3.68 0.92 -0.57
N ASN A 63 -4.23 2.13 -0.46
CA ASN A 63 -5.56 2.32 0.11
C ASN A 63 -6.62 2.17 -0.99
N ILE A 64 -7.58 1.27 -0.83
CA ILE A 64 -8.61 0.94 -1.82
C ILE A 64 -9.98 1.23 -1.21
N ILE A 65 -10.67 2.23 -1.71
CA ILE A 65 -12.03 2.60 -1.26
C ILE A 65 -13.12 1.75 -1.91
N GLU A 66 -12.81 1.04 -3.01
CA GLU A 66 -13.74 0.17 -3.73
C GLU A 66 -13.31 -1.30 -3.65
N PRO A 67 -13.62 -2.03 -2.58
CA PRO A 67 -13.14 -3.41 -2.36
C PRO A 67 -13.47 -4.38 -3.50
N ARG A 68 -14.56 -4.16 -4.22
CA ARG A 68 -14.98 -4.98 -5.36
C ARG A 68 -13.98 -4.94 -6.53
N LYS A 69 -13.19 -3.87 -6.64
CA LYS A 69 -12.17 -3.70 -7.69
C LYS A 69 -10.86 -4.45 -7.39
N ILE A 70 -10.64 -4.89 -6.16
CA ILE A 70 -9.37 -5.51 -5.72
C ILE A 70 -8.95 -6.67 -6.64
N LYS A 71 -9.85 -7.60 -6.95
CA LYS A 71 -9.56 -8.75 -7.82
C LYS A 71 -9.15 -8.36 -9.25
N HIS A 72 -9.40 -7.13 -9.65
CA HIS A 72 -9.08 -6.60 -10.97
C HIS A 72 -7.80 -5.77 -10.99
N LEU A 73 -7.14 -5.61 -9.84
CA LEU A 73 -5.89 -4.85 -9.78
C LEU A 73 -4.84 -5.40 -10.74
N PRO A 74 -4.09 -4.52 -11.43
CA PRO A 74 -3.05 -4.91 -12.38
C PRO A 74 -2.02 -5.86 -11.80
N ILE A 75 -1.73 -5.75 -10.52
CA ILE A 75 -0.78 -6.58 -9.81
C ILE A 75 -1.14 -8.08 -9.87
N PHE A 76 -2.44 -8.40 -9.98
CA PHE A 76 -2.94 -9.76 -10.14
C PHE A 76 -3.05 -10.21 -11.61
N LYS A 77 -2.75 -9.32 -12.57
CA LYS A 77 -2.89 -9.60 -14.01
C LYS A 77 -1.56 -9.53 -14.76
N SER A 78 -0.73 -8.52 -14.47
CA SER A 78 0.57 -8.36 -15.11
C SER A 78 1.54 -9.48 -14.66
N SER A 79 2.11 -10.19 -15.63
CA SER A 79 3.11 -11.23 -15.37
C SER A 79 4.36 -10.68 -14.67
N LYS A 80 4.76 -9.46 -14.99
CA LYS A 80 5.89 -8.76 -14.40
C LYS A 80 5.64 -8.44 -12.93
N LEU A 81 4.47 -7.88 -12.60
CA LEU A 81 4.11 -7.54 -11.23
C LEU A 81 3.89 -8.80 -10.37
N LYS A 82 3.25 -9.83 -10.92
CA LYS A 82 3.08 -11.13 -10.23
C LYS A 82 4.41 -11.80 -9.91
N LYS A 83 5.38 -11.73 -10.83
CA LYS A 83 6.71 -12.30 -10.62
C LYS A 83 7.45 -11.55 -9.51
N ARG A 84 7.23 -10.24 -9.41
CA ARG A 84 7.89 -9.40 -8.42
C ARG A 84 7.24 -9.55 -7.04
N PHE A 85 5.92 -9.41 -6.95
CA PHE A 85 5.19 -9.41 -5.69
C PHE A 85 4.54 -10.76 -5.45
N THR A 86 5.24 -11.63 -4.72
CA THR A 86 4.79 -12.99 -4.43
C THR A 86 3.88 -13.06 -3.22
N GLU A 87 3.94 -12.04 -2.35
CA GLU A 87 3.17 -11.96 -1.12
C GLU A 87 2.17 -10.82 -1.15
N THR A 88 0.96 -11.09 -0.67
CA THR A 88 -0.11 -10.09 -0.57
C THR A 88 -0.81 -10.19 0.77
N VAL A 89 -0.94 -9.06 1.44
CA VAL A 89 -1.71 -8.96 2.69
C VAL A 89 -2.74 -7.86 2.55
N MET A 90 -3.98 -8.16 2.91
CA MET A 90 -5.06 -7.20 2.95
C MET A 90 -5.47 -6.93 4.40
N TYR A 91 -5.57 -5.66 4.75
CA TYR A 91 -6.05 -5.19 6.04
C TYR A 91 -7.45 -4.60 5.89
N ARG A 92 -8.29 -4.95 6.83
CA ARG A 92 -9.64 -4.42 7.00
C ARG A 92 -9.79 -3.87 8.41
N ILE A 93 -10.42 -2.73 8.53
CA ILE A 93 -10.81 -2.16 9.82
C ILE A 93 -12.34 -2.21 9.87
N ASP A 94 -12.89 -2.75 10.96
CA ASP A 94 -14.34 -2.82 11.13
C ASP A 94 -14.94 -1.41 11.22
N GLY A 95 -16.04 -1.20 10.52
CA GLY A 95 -16.69 0.12 10.39
C GLY A 95 -16.16 0.98 9.23
N TYR A 96 -15.15 0.52 8.49
CA TYR A 96 -14.64 1.19 7.30
C TYR A 96 -14.80 0.33 6.06
N GLU A 97 -15.23 0.91 4.95
CA GLU A 97 -15.40 0.19 3.68
C GLU A 97 -14.07 -0.03 2.96
N ASN A 98 -13.12 0.89 3.10
CA ASN A 98 -11.82 0.79 2.46
C ASN A 98 -11.02 -0.44 2.92
N ARG A 99 -10.07 -0.83 2.08
CA ARG A 99 -9.09 -1.90 2.35
C ARG A 99 -7.70 -1.35 2.10
N VAL A 100 -6.77 -1.70 2.96
CA VAL A 100 -5.35 -1.43 2.74
C VAL A 100 -4.70 -2.73 2.30
N ILE A 101 -4.05 -2.73 1.15
CA ILE A 101 -3.39 -3.90 0.58
C ILE A 101 -1.91 -3.64 0.46
N ALA A 102 -1.11 -4.54 1.02
CA ALA A 102 0.34 -4.53 0.92
C ALA A 102 0.81 -5.68 0.02
N PHE A 103 1.71 -5.35 -0.91
CA PHE A 103 2.37 -6.27 -1.82
C PHE A 103 3.87 -6.27 -1.54
N SER A 104 4.47 -7.45 -1.41
CA SER A 104 5.88 -7.62 -1.07
C SER A 104 6.53 -8.73 -1.87
N GLU A 105 7.83 -8.60 -2.10
CA GLU A 105 8.70 -9.67 -2.61
C GLU A 105 9.05 -10.67 -1.49
N MET A 106 8.98 -10.21 -0.23
CA MET A 106 9.39 -10.97 0.95
C MET A 106 8.18 -11.41 1.78
N PRO A 107 8.24 -12.58 2.42
CA PRO A 107 7.19 -13.05 3.31
C PRO A 107 6.89 -12.06 4.44
N PHE A 108 5.61 -11.87 4.77
CA PHE A 108 5.19 -11.05 5.90
C PHE A 108 5.39 -11.80 7.22
N ASP A 109 6.29 -11.31 8.07
CA ASP A 109 6.47 -11.83 9.43
C ASP A 109 5.51 -11.15 10.42
N PHE A 110 4.34 -11.76 10.59
CA PHE A 110 3.33 -11.26 11.53
C PHE A 110 3.73 -11.39 13.00
N LYS A 111 4.67 -12.30 13.35
CA LYS A 111 5.19 -12.39 14.73
C LYS A 111 6.09 -11.20 15.02
N CYS A 112 6.98 -10.90 14.09
CA CYS A 112 7.82 -9.71 14.18
C CYS A 112 6.95 -8.44 14.22
N LEU A 113 5.94 -8.30 13.35
CA LEU A 113 5.01 -7.17 13.36
C LEU A 113 4.36 -6.98 14.73
N GLY A 114 3.82 -8.05 15.33
CA GLY A 114 3.22 -7.98 16.67
C GLY A 114 4.18 -7.51 17.75
N THR A 115 5.44 -7.94 17.67
CA THR A 115 6.50 -7.50 18.60
C THR A 115 6.84 -6.03 18.41
N GLN A 116 6.97 -5.59 17.16
CA GLN A 116 7.27 -4.17 16.85
C GLN A 116 6.12 -3.25 17.25
N LEU A 117 4.87 -3.64 17.04
CA LEU A 117 3.70 -2.88 17.48
C LEU A 117 3.70 -2.69 19.01
N LYS A 118 4.05 -3.71 19.78
CA LYS A 118 4.20 -3.59 21.26
C LYS A 118 5.30 -2.60 21.64
N ARG A 119 6.44 -2.60 20.93
CA ARG A 119 7.54 -1.65 21.14
C ARG A 119 7.12 -0.22 20.81
N ILE A 120 6.44 -0.02 19.67
CA ILE A 120 5.93 1.29 19.24
C ILE A 120 4.94 1.82 20.27
N LYS A 121 4.01 1.00 20.73
CA LYS A 121 3.06 1.37 21.78
C LYS A 121 3.74 1.80 23.09
N LYS A 122 4.78 1.08 23.50
CA LYS A 122 5.55 1.45 24.69
C LYS A 122 6.27 2.79 24.52
N LYS A 123 6.82 3.05 23.33
CA LYS A 123 7.54 4.28 23.00
C LYS A 123 6.60 5.47 22.75
N TYR A 124 5.41 5.20 22.16
CA TYR A 124 4.43 6.21 21.78
C TYR A 124 3.04 5.80 22.29
N PRO A 125 2.68 6.13 23.54
CA PRO A 125 1.39 5.73 24.14
C PRO A 125 0.15 6.18 23.38
N SER A 126 0.24 7.29 22.65
CA SER A 126 -0.84 7.78 21.76
C SER A 126 -1.23 6.80 20.66
N CYS A 127 -0.34 5.88 20.27
CA CYS A 127 -0.59 4.81 19.31
C CYS A 127 -1.28 3.58 19.91
N SER A 128 -1.72 3.63 21.16
CA SER A 128 -2.24 2.46 21.89
C SER A 128 -3.52 1.83 21.33
N GLY A 129 -4.26 2.53 20.46
CA GLY A 129 -5.47 2.04 19.83
C GLY A 129 -5.26 1.31 18.51
N VAL A 130 -4.07 1.40 17.91
CA VAL A 130 -3.81 0.87 16.55
C VAL A 130 -3.97 -0.64 16.47
N GLU A 131 -3.50 -1.37 17.47
CA GLU A 131 -3.55 -2.85 17.51
C GLU A 131 -4.97 -3.42 17.55
N LYS A 132 -5.93 -2.67 18.08
CA LYS A 132 -7.30 -3.15 18.30
C LYS A 132 -8.21 -2.93 17.10
N ARG A 133 -7.75 -2.19 16.09
CA ARG A 133 -8.60 -1.70 15.02
C ARG A 133 -8.43 -2.45 13.69
N TYR A 134 -7.50 -3.37 13.56
CA TYR A 134 -7.33 -4.10 12.33
C TYR A 134 -7.57 -5.60 12.49
N VAL A 135 -8.28 -6.15 11.54
CA VAL A 135 -8.47 -7.59 11.40
C VAL A 135 -7.46 -8.10 10.40
N LYS A 136 -6.62 -9.05 10.82
CA LYS A 136 -5.73 -9.76 9.89
C LYS A 136 -6.56 -10.36 8.76
N SER A 137 -6.33 -9.93 7.56
CA SER A 137 -6.68 -10.73 6.40
C SER A 137 -5.50 -11.66 6.10
N ARG A 138 -5.81 -12.93 5.85
CA ARG A 138 -4.83 -13.95 5.41
C ARG A 138 -4.27 -13.56 4.04
N ASN A 139 -3.18 -14.22 3.61
CA ASN A 139 -2.66 -14.13 2.26
C ASN A 139 -3.83 -14.11 1.27
N PHE A 140 -4.04 -12.94 0.68
CA PHE A 140 -5.13 -12.76 -0.25
C PHE A 140 -4.70 -13.39 -1.57
N LYS A 141 -5.37 -14.48 -1.94
CA LYS A 141 -5.32 -15.00 -3.31
C LYS A 141 -6.61 -14.55 -3.97
N PRO A 142 -6.55 -13.77 -5.07
CA PRO A 142 -7.74 -13.31 -5.78
C PRO A 142 -8.51 -14.48 -6.40
#